data_9874235f319ceaa7443908b0853707ea
#
_entry.id   9874235f319ceaa7443908b0853707ea
#
_cell.length_a   1.000
_cell.length_b   1.000
_cell.length_c   1.000
_cell.angle_alpha   90.00
_cell.angle_beta   90.00
_cell.angle_gamma   90.00
#
_symmetry.space_group_name_H-M   'P 1'
#
loop_
_entity.id
_entity.type
_entity.pdbx_description
1 polymer ?
#
loop_
_entity_poly.entity_id
_entity_poly.type
_entity_poly.pdbx_seq_one_letter_code
_entity_poly.pdbx_strand_id
1 'polypeptide(L)'
;EEEGLKLMCVSSEKALDILGQDENVFDYIFLDPPYDIAHKQAMLTADKINKYNLLSENGVMIVEHSSELPFNIDVINMQFERSCSYGLAVITFFRRNK
;
A
#
# COMPACT_ATOMS: atom_id res chain seq x y z
N GLU A 1 7.10 -15.69 11.00
CA GLU A 1 7.71 -14.70 10.10
C GLU A 1 9.15 -15.06 9.80
N GLU A 2 9.56 -14.94 8.56
CA GLU A 2 10.94 -15.17 8.18
C GLU A 2 11.84 -14.06 8.69
N GLU A 3 13.06 -14.43 9.03
CA GLU A 3 14.06 -13.47 9.44
C GLU A 3 14.31 -12.44 8.34
N GLY A 4 14.28 -11.17 8.69
CA GLY A 4 14.52 -10.07 7.76
C GLY A 4 13.29 -9.56 7.02
N LEU A 5 12.16 -10.26 7.11
CA LEU A 5 10.93 -9.80 6.47
C LEU A 5 10.07 -9.04 7.46
N LYS A 6 9.57 -7.88 7.03
CA LYS A 6 8.66 -7.09 7.83
C LYS A 6 7.38 -6.84 7.05
N LEU A 7 6.25 -7.22 7.66
CA LEU A 7 4.93 -7.02 7.12
C LEU A 7 4.14 -6.06 8.00
N MET A 8 3.44 -5.14 7.37
CA MET A 8 2.54 -4.23 8.07
C MET A 8 1.17 -4.28 7.41
N CYS A 9 0.12 -4.39 8.24
CA CYS A 9 -1.26 -4.23 7.78
C CYS A 9 -1.74 -2.87 8.22
N VAL A 10 -2.21 -2.07 7.26
CA VAL A 10 -2.60 -0.69 7.51
C VAL A 10 -4.12 -0.56 7.46
N SER A 11 -4.72 -0.09 8.55
CA SER A 11 -6.14 0.24 8.60
C SER A 11 -6.38 1.74 8.62
N SER A 12 -5.33 2.53 8.87
CA SER A 12 -5.43 3.98 8.98
C SER A 12 -4.08 4.61 8.62
N GLU A 13 -4.14 5.71 7.86
CA GLU A 13 -2.94 6.45 7.50
C GLU A 13 -2.23 7.06 8.71
N LYS A 14 -2.97 7.30 9.81
CA LYS A 14 -2.38 7.85 11.03
C LYS A 14 -1.33 6.94 11.63
N ALA A 15 -1.52 5.63 11.50
CA ALA A 15 -0.54 4.66 11.97
C ALA A 15 0.79 4.83 11.23
N LEU A 16 0.74 5.23 9.97
CA LEU A 16 1.93 5.43 9.16
C LEU A 16 2.76 6.63 9.63
N ASP A 17 2.11 7.68 10.12
CA ASP A 17 2.84 8.84 10.66
C ASP A 17 3.65 8.44 11.89
N ILE A 18 3.06 7.65 12.76
CA ILE A 18 3.74 7.19 13.98
C ILE A 18 4.93 6.30 13.62
N LEU A 19 4.72 5.35 12.70
CA LEU A 19 5.77 4.44 12.29
C LEU A 19 6.88 5.14 11.53
N GLY A 20 6.53 6.16 10.75
CA GLY A 20 7.52 6.94 10.01
C GLY A 20 8.46 7.70 10.94
N GLN A 21 7.93 8.19 12.06
CA GLN A 21 8.75 8.88 13.06
C GLN A 21 9.74 7.94 13.73
N ASP A 22 9.43 6.65 13.78
CA ASP A 22 10.31 5.64 14.36
C ASP A 22 11.27 5.04 13.34
N GLU A 23 11.31 5.58 12.13
CA GLU A 23 12.21 5.15 11.05
C GLU A 23 12.07 3.67 10.70
N ASN A 24 10.85 3.14 10.77
CA ASN A 24 10.59 1.76 10.38
C ASN A 24 10.64 1.60 8.85
N VAL A 25 11.12 0.44 8.39
CA VAL A 25 11.13 0.08 6.99
C VAL A 25 10.52 -1.31 6.86
N PHE A 26 9.58 -1.47 5.93
CA PHE A 26 8.85 -2.72 5.74
C PHE A 26 9.11 -3.29 4.35
N ASP A 27 9.03 -4.61 4.25
CA ASP A 27 9.12 -5.29 2.96
C ASP A 27 7.74 -5.41 2.30
N TYR A 28 6.68 -5.47 3.12
CA TYR A 28 5.31 -5.54 2.64
C TYR A 28 4.43 -4.62 3.45
N ILE A 29 3.64 -3.81 2.77
CA ILE A 29 2.61 -3.00 3.41
C ILE A 29 1.29 -3.40 2.78
N PHE A 30 0.44 -4.06 3.56
CA PHE A 30 -0.85 -4.55 3.10
C PHE A 30 -1.96 -3.60 3.53
N LEU A 31 -2.74 -3.13 2.56
CA LEU A 31 -3.81 -2.17 2.76
C LEU A 31 -5.13 -2.84 2.43
N ASP A 32 -5.99 -2.97 3.44
CA ASP A 32 -7.32 -3.59 3.31
C ASP A 32 -8.39 -2.62 3.83
N PRO A 33 -8.62 -1.49 3.12
CA PRO A 33 -9.59 -0.50 3.55
C PRO A 33 -11.01 -0.90 3.16
N PRO A 34 -12.03 -0.25 3.73
CA PRO A 34 -13.37 -0.35 3.17
C PRO A 34 -13.35 0.03 1.69
N TYR A 35 -14.10 -0.70 0.87
CA TYR A 35 -14.01 -0.55 -0.59
C TYR A 35 -14.35 0.85 -1.08
N ASP A 36 -15.28 1.54 -0.42
CA ASP A 36 -15.70 2.88 -0.84
C ASP A 36 -14.62 3.94 -0.66
N ILE A 37 -13.62 3.70 0.18
CA ILE A 37 -12.52 4.64 0.39
C ILE A 37 -11.16 4.07 -0.04
N ALA A 38 -11.15 2.90 -0.68
CA ALA A 38 -9.89 2.21 -1.01
C ALA A 38 -8.97 3.07 -1.87
N HIS A 39 -9.52 3.76 -2.87
CA HIS A 39 -8.73 4.60 -3.76
C HIS A 39 -8.07 5.75 -3.00
N LYS A 40 -8.86 6.46 -2.19
CA LYS A 40 -8.34 7.58 -1.38
C LYS A 40 -7.29 7.09 -0.39
N GLN A 41 -7.58 5.97 0.28
CA GLN A 41 -6.67 5.40 1.26
C GLN A 41 -5.34 4.99 0.62
N ALA A 42 -5.40 4.41 -0.58
CA ALA A 42 -4.19 4.03 -1.30
C ALA A 42 -3.34 5.24 -1.69
N MET A 43 -3.99 6.33 -2.14
CA MET A 43 -3.28 7.57 -2.47
C MET A 43 -2.55 8.13 -1.26
N LEU A 44 -3.25 8.23 -0.13
CA LEU A 44 -2.67 8.78 1.09
C LEU A 44 -1.56 7.91 1.65
N THR A 45 -1.76 6.58 1.60
CA THR A 45 -0.75 5.63 2.06
C THR A 45 0.51 5.72 1.20
N ALA A 46 0.35 5.80 -0.11
CA ALA A 46 1.50 5.93 -1.02
C ALA A 46 2.32 7.19 -0.70
N ASP A 47 1.63 8.31 -0.44
CA ASP A 47 2.30 9.56 -0.09
C ASP A 47 3.09 9.42 1.21
N LYS A 48 2.53 8.73 2.21
CA LYS A 48 3.24 8.50 3.47
C LYS A 48 4.43 7.56 3.30
N ILE A 49 4.27 6.53 2.48
CA ILE A 49 5.38 5.61 2.17
C ILE A 49 6.55 6.38 1.58
N ASN A 50 6.26 7.28 0.65
CA ASN A 50 7.30 8.10 0.02
C ASN A 50 7.90 9.11 1.00
N LYS A 51 7.05 9.74 1.80
CA LYS A 51 7.50 10.75 2.76
C LYS A 51 8.45 10.19 3.81
N TYR A 52 8.12 9.03 4.34
CA TYR A 52 8.87 8.42 5.45
C TYR A 52 9.77 7.27 5.02
N ASN A 53 9.83 6.98 3.72
CA ASN A 53 10.65 5.89 3.18
C ASN A 53 10.32 4.55 3.87
N LEU A 54 9.04 4.21 3.91
CA LEU A 54 8.54 3.06 4.68
C LEU A 54 8.72 1.72 4.00
N LEU A 55 9.00 1.67 2.70
CA LEU A 55 9.23 0.43 1.97
C LEU A 55 10.71 0.23 1.67
N SER A 56 11.17 -1.00 1.84
CA SER A 56 12.51 -1.39 1.43
C SER A 56 12.64 -1.31 -0.10
N GLU A 57 13.86 -1.43 -0.60
CA GLU A 57 14.15 -1.28 -2.04
C GLU A 57 13.29 -2.20 -2.91
N ASN A 58 13.07 -3.43 -2.45
CA ASN A 58 12.23 -4.40 -3.16
C ASN A 58 10.86 -4.56 -2.52
N GLY A 59 10.47 -3.59 -1.70
CA GLY A 59 9.21 -3.65 -0.97
C GLY A 59 7.99 -3.47 -1.87
N VAL A 60 6.86 -3.93 -1.37
CA VAL A 60 5.60 -3.95 -2.12
C VAL A 60 4.48 -3.41 -1.24
N MET A 61 3.68 -2.50 -1.79
CA MET A 61 2.39 -2.13 -1.21
C MET A 61 1.31 -2.95 -1.92
N ILE A 62 0.46 -3.60 -1.15
CA ILE A 62 -0.60 -4.47 -1.66
C ILE A 62 -1.94 -3.87 -1.22
N VAL A 63 -2.82 -3.60 -2.19
CA VAL A 63 -4.11 -2.98 -1.92
C VAL A 63 -5.23 -3.89 -2.40
N GLU A 64 -6.18 -4.20 -1.51
CA GLU A 64 -7.40 -4.88 -1.90
C GLU A 64 -8.49 -3.84 -2.14
N HIS A 65 -9.16 -3.90 -3.27
CA HIS A 65 -10.24 -2.98 -3.63
C HIS A 65 -11.31 -3.69 -4.45
N SER A 66 -12.41 -2.99 -4.74
CA SER A 66 -13.53 -3.57 -5.48
C SER A 66 -13.36 -3.33 -6.98
N SER A 67 -13.69 -4.35 -7.79
CA SER A 67 -13.72 -4.19 -9.24
C SER A 67 -14.88 -3.31 -9.71
N GLU A 68 -15.86 -3.07 -8.85
CA GLU A 68 -17.05 -2.28 -9.18
C GLU A 68 -16.91 -0.80 -8.84
N LEU A 69 -15.85 -0.40 -8.16
CA LEU A 69 -15.62 0.99 -7.78
C LEU A 69 -14.38 1.53 -8.47
N PRO A 70 -14.36 2.83 -8.79
CA PRO A 70 -13.21 3.42 -9.46
C PRO A 70 -11.94 3.28 -8.62
N PHE A 71 -10.86 2.87 -9.27
CA PHE A 71 -9.55 2.79 -8.64
C PHE A 71 -8.52 3.17 -9.70
N ASN A 72 -8.10 4.45 -9.69
CA ASN A 72 -7.19 4.97 -10.69
C ASN A 72 -5.75 4.82 -10.24
N ILE A 73 -5.04 3.86 -10.83
CA ILE A 73 -3.64 3.59 -10.48
C ILE A 73 -2.71 4.74 -10.87
N ASP A 74 -3.09 5.56 -11.86
CA ASP A 74 -2.23 6.61 -12.38
C ASP A 74 -2.01 7.76 -11.40
N VAL A 75 -2.94 7.94 -10.43
CA VAL A 75 -2.81 9.02 -9.44
C VAL A 75 -2.15 8.55 -8.15
N ILE A 76 -1.85 7.26 -8.06
CA ILE A 76 -1.15 6.72 -6.89
C ILE A 76 0.34 6.88 -7.12
N ASN A 77 1.00 7.60 -6.22
CA ASN A 77 2.42 7.97 -6.36
C ASN A 77 3.34 6.80 -6.03
N MET A 78 3.17 5.70 -6.76
CA MET A 78 4.02 4.52 -6.68
C MET A 78 4.01 3.85 -8.05
N GLN A 79 4.92 2.92 -8.25
CA GLN A 79 5.02 2.21 -9.51
C GLN A 79 4.09 1.00 -9.52
N PHE A 80 3.12 1.01 -10.43
CA PHE A 80 2.21 -0.13 -10.59
C PHE A 80 2.97 -1.35 -11.08
N GLU A 81 2.72 -2.51 -10.44
CA GLU A 81 3.32 -3.76 -10.88
C GLU A 81 2.31 -4.66 -11.58
N ARG A 82 1.23 -5.03 -10.89
CA ARG A 82 0.20 -5.91 -11.46
C ARG A 82 -1.05 -5.91 -10.59
N SER A 83 -2.14 -6.47 -11.14
CA SER A 83 -3.39 -6.70 -10.43
C SER A 83 -3.86 -8.13 -10.65
N CYS A 84 -4.53 -8.69 -9.64
CA CYS A 84 -5.17 -9.99 -9.71
C CYS A 84 -6.61 -9.86 -9.26
N SER A 85 -7.54 -10.47 -10.00
CA SER A 85 -8.97 -10.40 -9.67
C SER A 85 -9.46 -11.70 -9.06
N TYR A 86 -10.27 -11.59 -8.01
CA TYR A 86 -10.91 -12.72 -7.34
C TYR A 86 -12.37 -12.38 -7.09
N GLY A 87 -13.25 -12.79 -8.03
CA GLY A 87 -14.64 -12.38 -7.96
C GLY A 87 -14.76 -10.87 -8.08
N LEU A 88 -15.34 -10.22 -7.08
CA LEU A 88 -15.49 -8.77 -7.05
C LEU A 88 -14.29 -8.06 -6.40
N ALA A 89 -13.38 -8.81 -5.82
CA ALA A 89 -12.18 -8.23 -5.20
C ALA A 89 -11.04 -8.16 -6.22
N VAL A 90 -10.27 -7.10 -6.14
CA VAL A 90 -9.05 -6.92 -6.94
C VAL A 90 -7.91 -6.66 -5.97
N ILE A 91 -6.79 -7.33 -6.19
CA ILE A 91 -5.59 -7.11 -5.40
C ILE A 91 -4.55 -6.50 -6.33
N THR A 92 -4.10 -5.29 -6.00
CA THR A 92 -3.16 -4.52 -6.83
C THR A 92 -1.85 -4.34 -6.09
N PHE A 93 -0.75 -4.53 -6.80
CA PHE A 93 0.60 -4.49 -6.25
C PHE A 93 1.34 -3.28 -6.80
N PHE A 94 1.96 -2.53 -5.89
CA PHE A 94 2.78 -1.37 -6.24
C PHE A 94 4.18 -1.53 -5.67
N ARG A 95 5.17 -1.09 -6.44
CA ARG A 95 6.57 -0.98 -6.00
C ARG A 95 6.88 0.46 -5.67
N ARG A 96 7.88 0.68 -4.82
CA ARG A 96 8.31 2.05 -4.53
C ARG A 96 8.94 2.66 -5.77
N ASN A 97 8.87 3.99 -5.85
CA ASN A 97 9.48 4.73 -6.94
C ASN A 97 11.01 4.63 -6.88
N LYS A 98 11.61 4.64 -8.05
CA LYS A 98 13.06 4.60 -8.16
C LYS A 98 13.67 5.99 -8.06
#